data_ec366b995d07065f433bd57fab0fea3e
#
_entry.id   ec366b995d07065f433bd57fab0fea3e
#
_cell.length_a   1.000
_cell.length_b   1.000
_cell.length_c   1.000
_cell.angle_alpha   90.00
_cell.angle_beta   90.00
_cell.angle_gamma   90.00
#
_symmetry.space_group_name_H-M   'P 1'
#
loop_
_entity.id
_entity.type
_entity.pdbx_description
1 polymer ?
#
loop_
_entity_poly.entity_id
_entity_poly.type
_entity_poly.pdbx_seq_one_letter_code
_entity_poly.pdbx_strand_id
1 'polypeptide(L)'
;MNNYLTEDAINILKEEIENRKVVIRKEISDALREARAHGDLSENFEYTAAKRERVRNENRIRFLEKMIKTATIIKDTTLSDEVGLNKYVTIKFLKDNYIQTIFIVTTIEADPLNNKISIECPLGKALFKHRIGDMIEVNSPEGKYTVKILDVRKKKNLECKI
;
A
#
# COMPACT_ATOMS: atom_id res chain seq x y z
N MET A 1 8.03 -12.26 10.21
CA MET A 1 7.00 -11.27 9.86
C MET A 1 5.97 -11.91 8.95
N ASN A 2 4.74 -11.92 9.37
CA ASN A 2 3.66 -12.43 8.54
C ASN A 2 3.23 -11.34 7.55
N ASN A 3 3.49 -11.57 6.27
CA ASN A 3 3.06 -10.66 5.20
C ASN A 3 1.65 -11.04 4.77
N TYR A 4 0.66 -10.32 5.28
CA TYR A 4 -0.72 -10.48 4.83
C TYR A 4 -0.98 -9.59 3.63
N LEU A 5 -1.40 -10.17 2.51
CA LEU A 5 -1.72 -9.45 1.27
C LEU A 5 -3.08 -9.89 0.75
N THR A 6 -3.81 -8.94 0.17
CA THR A 6 -5.00 -9.24 -0.62
C THR A 6 -4.61 -9.66 -2.04
N GLU A 7 -5.52 -10.32 -2.77
CA GLU A 7 -5.28 -10.65 -4.18
C GLU A 7 -5.01 -9.42 -5.03
N ASP A 8 -5.73 -8.33 -4.80
CA ASP A 8 -5.52 -7.06 -5.50
C ASP A 8 -4.13 -6.49 -5.25
N ALA A 9 -3.67 -6.53 -4.00
CA ALA A 9 -2.32 -6.10 -3.65
C ALA A 9 -1.26 -6.93 -4.36
N ILE A 10 -1.41 -8.25 -4.43
CA ILE A 10 -0.50 -9.14 -5.15
C ILE A 10 -0.45 -8.80 -6.63
N ASN A 11 -1.60 -8.54 -7.25
CA ASN A 11 -1.65 -8.16 -8.67
C ASN A 11 -0.93 -6.84 -8.93
N ILE A 12 -1.08 -5.85 -8.06
CA ILE A 12 -0.36 -4.57 -8.15
C ILE A 12 1.15 -4.78 -8.05
N LEU A 13 1.60 -5.62 -7.10
CA LEU A 13 3.03 -5.94 -6.95
C LEU A 13 3.58 -6.69 -8.16
N LYS A 14 2.81 -7.61 -8.74
CA LYS A 14 3.20 -8.33 -9.96
C LYS A 14 3.33 -7.38 -11.16
N GLU A 15 2.43 -6.43 -11.30
CA GLU A 15 2.50 -5.39 -12.34
C GLU A 15 3.74 -4.52 -12.17
N GLU A 16 4.07 -4.12 -10.95
CA GLU A 16 5.31 -3.37 -10.68
C GLU A 16 6.56 -4.17 -11.05
N ILE A 17 6.59 -5.47 -10.69
CA ILE A 17 7.71 -6.34 -11.03
C ILE A 17 7.89 -6.45 -12.54
N GLU A 18 6.81 -6.66 -13.28
CA GLU A 18 6.86 -6.77 -14.73
C GLU A 18 7.33 -5.48 -15.37
N ASN A 19 6.81 -4.34 -14.96
CA ASN A 19 7.25 -3.03 -15.43
C ASN A 19 8.75 -2.80 -15.17
N ARG A 20 9.24 -3.18 -14.00
CA ARG A 20 10.67 -3.05 -13.66
C ARG A 20 11.55 -3.97 -14.48
N LYS A 21 11.08 -5.17 -14.78
CA LYS A 21 11.84 -6.14 -15.61
C LYS A 21 11.85 -5.78 -17.10
N VAL A 22 10.73 -5.31 -17.63
CA VAL A 22 10.54 -5.06 -19.06
C VAL A 22 10.94 -3.63 -19.42
N VAL A 23 10.41 -2.64 -18.72
CA VAL A 23 10.56 -1.22 -19.07
C VAL A 23 11.80 -0.61 -18.42
N ILE A 24 11.88 -0.67 -17.11
CA ILE A 24 12.93 0.05 -16.34
C ILE A 24 14.31 -0.55 -16.59
N ARG A 25 14.44 -1.88 -16.65
CA ARG A 25 15.71 -2.53 -17.00
C ARG A 25 16.22 -2.10 -18.37
N LYS A 26 15.33 -1.97 -19.34
CA LYS A 26 15.69 -1.52 -20.69
C LYS A 26 16.17 -0.07 -20.69
N GLU A 27 15.44 0.82 -20.01
CA GLU A 27 15.81 2.21 -19.87
C GLU A 27 17.20 2.37 -19.22
N ILE A 28 17.46 1.60 -18.16
CA ILE A 28 18.76 1.60 -17.47
C ILE A 28 19.86 1.06 -18.38
N SER A 29 19.60 -0.03 -19.12
CA SER A 29 20.58 -0.59 -20.06
C SER A 29 20.92 0.40 -21.16
N ASP A 30 19.94 1.10 -21.67
CA ASP A 30 20.15 2.15 -22.70
C ASP A 30 20.96 3.32 -22.11
N ALA A 31 20.65 3.74 -20.88
CA ALA A 31 21.39 4.78 -20.18
C ALA A 31 22.85 4.39 -19.91
N LEU A 32 23.11 3.14 -19.54
CA LEU A 32 24.47 2.63 -19.35
C LEU A 32 25.25 2.61 -20.65
N ARG A 33 24.63 2.19 -21.74
CA ARG A 33 25.27 2.16 -23.08
C ARG A 33 25.61 3.56 -23.52
N GLU A 34 24.70 4.50 -23.38
CA GLU A 34 24.90 5.90 -23.74
C GLU A 34 26.01 6.55 -22.90
N ALA A 35 26.00 6.31 -21.58
CA ALA A 35 27.04 6.82 -20.69
C ALA A 35 28.42 6.26 -21.00
N ARG A 36 28.54 4.99 -21.40
CA ARG A 36 29.81 4.39 -21.85
C ARG A 36 30.35 5.04 -23.13
N ALA A 37 29.46 5.50 -23.99
CA ALA A 37 29.85 6.17 -25.23
C ALA A 37 30.46 7.55 -24.99
N HIS A 38 30.26 8.16 -23.82
CA HIS A 38 30.79 9.49 -23.46
C HIS A 38 32.27 9.49 -23.00
N GLY A 39 32.94 8.33 -22.92
CA GLY A 39 34.38 8.25 -22.69
C GLY A 39 34.80 7.71 -21.33
N ASP A 40 35.68 8.39 -20.60
CA ASP A 40 36.32 7.90 -19.36
C ASP A 40 35.30 7.55 -18.26
N LEU A 41 35.25 6.25 -17.91
CA LEU A 41 34.35 5.72 -16.92
C LEU A 41 34.74 6.06 -15.48
N SER A 42 36.01 6.43 -15.23
CA SER A 42 36.49 6.73 -13.87
C SER A 42 35.91 8.02 -13.30
N GLU A 43 35.58 8.99 -14.15
CA GLU A 43 34.99 10.29 -13.78
C GLU A 43 33.61 10.51 -14.38
N ASN A 44 33.00 9.47 -14.92
CA ASN A 44 31.68 9.55 -15.57
C ASN A 44 30.57 9.41 -14.58
N PHE A 45 30.03 10.53 -14.13
CA PHE A 45 28.89 10.58 -13.16
C PHE A 45 27.62 9.98 -13.72
N GLU A 46 27.36 10.10 -15.03
CA GLU A 46 26.19 9.50 -15.68
C GLU A 46 26.26 7.98 -15.63
N TYR A 47 27.43 7.41 -15.89
CA TYR A 47 27.66 5.97 -15.78
C TYR A 47 27.48 5.46 -14.33
N THR A 48 28.03 6.17 -13.36
CA THR A 48 27.89 5.84 -11.94
C THR A 48 26.42 5.92 -11.49
N ALA A 49 25.68 6.96 -11.90
CA ALA A 49 24.28 7.12 -11.62
C ALA A 49 23.43 5.97 -12.20
N ALA A 50 23.68 5.61 -13.45
CA ALA A 50 22.98 4.51 -14.12
C ALA A 50 23.26 3.15 -13.45
N LYS A 51 24.49 2.90 -13.00
CA LYS A 51 24.83 1.70 -12.23
C LYS A 51 24.10 1.65 -10.90
N ARG A 52 23.98 2.77 -10.19
CA ARG A 52 23.21 2.86 -8.94
C ARG A 52 21.73 2.57 -9.18
N GLU A 53 21.16 3.13 -10.23
CA GLU A 53 19.76 2.86 -10.60
C GLU A 53 19.53 1.38 -10.91
N ARG A 54 20.47 0.74 -11.59
CA ARG A 54 20.40 -0.71 -11.85
C ARG A 54 20.34 -1.49 -10.54
N VAL A 55 21.22 -1.20 -9.59
CA VAL A 55 21.25 -1.88 -8.29
C VAL A 55 19.94 -1.66 -7.53
N ARG A 56 19.45 -0.43 -7.48
CA ARG A 56 18.16 -0.12 -6.84
C ARG A 56 17.00 -0.88 -7.45
N ASN A 57 16.93 -0.93 -8.78
CA ASN A 57 15.88 -1.63 -9.49
C ASN A 57 15.93 -3.14 -9.22
N GLU A 58 17.10 -3.77 -9.30
CA GLU A 58 17.26 -5.19 -9.01
C GLU A 58 16.93 -5.52 -7.55
N ASN A 59 17.32 -4.68 -6.61
CA ASN A 59 16.99 -4.85 -5.19
C ASN A 59 15.48 -4.74 -4.96
N ARG A 60 14.82 -3.79 -5.62
CA ARG A 60 13.37 -3.64 -5.53
C ARG A 60 12.63 -4.85 -6.09
N ILE A 61 13.08 -5.37 -7.24
CA ILE A 61 12.51 -6.59 -7.84
C ILE A 61 12.62 -7.76 -6.88
N ARG A 62 13.79 -8.01 -6.31
CA ARG A 62 14.00 -9.10 -5.34
C ARG A 62 13.14 -8.94 -4.09
N PHE A 63 13.03 -7.74 -3.60
CA PHE A 63 12.16 -7.43 -2.44
C PHE A 63 10.70 -7.75 -2.73
N LEU A 64 10.19 -7.31 -3.88
CA LEU A 64 8.79 -7.55 -4.28
C LEU A 64 8.52 -9.04 -4.52
N GLU A 65 9.44 -9.75 -5.17
CA GLU A 65 9.33 -11.20 -5.39
C GLU A 65 9.31 -11.97 -4.07
N LYS A 66 10.16 -11.58 -3.12
CA LYS A 66 10.17 -12.16 -1.77
C LYS A 66 8.87 -11.89 -1.02
N MET A 67 8.33 -10.68 -1.11
CA MET A 67 7.05 -10.33 -0.49
C MET A 67 5.92 -11.21 -1.02
N ILE A 68 5.84 -11.38 -2.33
CA ILE A 68 4.82 -12.25 -2.95
C ILE A 68 4.99 -13.70 -2.54
N LYS A 69 6.23 -14.20 -2.54
CA LYS A 69 6.54 -15.59 -2.19
C LYS A 69 6.18 -15.92 -0.74
N THR A 70 6.38 -14.98 0.17
CA THR A 70 6.14 -15.18 1.61
C THR A 70 4.76 -14.70 2.06
N ALA A 71 3.95 -14.18 1.14
CA ALA A 71 2.64 -13.61 1.46
C ALA A 71 1.63 -14.69 1.84
N THR A 72 0.85 -14.39 2.87
CA THR A 72 -0.38 -15.10 3.18
C THR A 72 -1.53 -14.31 2.58
N ILE A 73 -2.29 -14.93 1.68
CA ILE A 73 -3.43 -14.28 1.04
C ILE A 73 -4.60 -14.25 2.00
N ILE A 74 -5.11 -13.05 2.26
CA ILE A 74 -6.31 -12.88 3.08
C ILE A 74 -7.45 -12.31 2.22
N LYS A 75 -8.66 -12.77 2.52
CA LYS A 75 -9.88 -12.27 1.90
C LYS A 75 -10.73 -11.56 2.94
N ASP A 76 -11.43 -10.53 2.51
CA ASP A 76 -12.42 -9.90 3.36
C ASP A 76 -13.65 -10.81 3.49
N THR A 77 -13.91 -11.25 4.72
CA THR A 77 -15.07 -12.08 5.07
C THR A 77 -16.14 -11.30 5.82
N THR A 78 -15.98 -9.99 5.97
CA THR A 78 -16.89 -9.14 6.70
C THR A 78 -18.19 -8.88 5.92
N LEU A 79 -19.29 -8.64 6.65
CA LEU A 79 -20.57 -8.28 6.07
C LEU A 79 -20.53 -6.87 5.45
N SER A 80 -21.52 -6.54 4.65
CA SER A 80 -21.58 -5.26 3.92
C SER A 80 -21.61 -4.03 4.81
N ASP A 81 -22.16 -4.16 6.02
CA ASP A 81 -22.26 -3.10 7.03
C ASP A 81 -21.14 -3.12 8.09
N GLU A 82 -20.24 -4.09 7.98
CA GLU A 82 -19.09 -4.24 8.88
C GLU A 82 -17.83 -3.64 8.27
N VAL A 83 -16.99 -3.07 9.14
CA VAL A 83 -15.65 -2.61 8.75
C VAL A 83 -14.77 -3.80 8.39
N GLY A 84 -14.17 -3.77 7.22
CA GLY A 84 -13.29 -4.82 6.73
C GLY A 84 -12.23 -4.28 5.77
N LEU A 85 -11.44 -5.20 5.21
CA LEU A 85 -10.39 -4.84 4.25
C LEU A 85 -10.98 -4.27 2.96
N ASN A 86 -10.26 -3.30 2.39
CA ASN A 86 -10.60 -2.63 1.14
C ASN A 86 -11.98 -1.96 1.17
N LYS A 87 -12.36 -1.46 2.34
CA LYS A 87 -13.59 -0.69 2.52
C LYS A 87 -13.30 0.74 2.94
N TYR A 88 -14.13 1.66 2.46
CA TYR A 88 -14.15 3.04 2.94
C TYR A 88 -15.01 3.13 4.19
N VAL A 89 -14.47 3.70 5.23
CA VAL A 89 -15.14 3.89 6.52
C VAL A 89 -15.15 5.38 6.84
N THR A 90 -16.33 5.93 7.00
CA THR A 90 -16.50 7.31 7.47
C THR A 90 -16.69 7.29 8.97
N ILE A 91 -15.79 7.97 9.68
CA ILE A 91 -15.80 8.04 11.14
C ILE A 91 -15.90 9.49 11.61
N LYS A 92 -16.47 9.67 12.80
CA LYS A 92 -16.55 10.95 13.49
C LYS A 92 -15.80 10.86 14.82
N PHE A 93 -14.82 11.73 15.01
CA PHE A 93 -14.12 11.89 16.27
C PHE A 93 -15.04 12.70 17.22
N LEU A 94 -15.47 12.09 18.33
CA LEU A 94 -16.45 12.74 19.21
C LEU A 94 -15.93 13.96 19.94
N LYS A 95 -14.61 14.05 20.17
CA LYS A 95 -13.97 15.14 20.90
C LYS A 95 -14.17 16.50 20.22
N ASP A 96 -13.99 16.56 18.92
CA ASP A 96 -13.99 17.79 18.12
C ASP A 96 -14.98 17.75 16.94
N ASN A 97 -15.84 16.73 16.90
CA ASN A 97 -16.83 16.51 15.84
C ASN A 97 -16.21 16.48 14.41
N TYR A 98 -14.94 16.07 14.31
CA TYR A 98 -14.25 15.96 13.03
C TYR A 98 -14.67 14.66 12.32
N ILE A 99 -15.04 14.80 11.04
CA ILE A 99 -15.45 13.68 10.20
C ILE A 99 -14.34 13.38 9.18
N GLN A 100 -13.95 12.13 9.09
CA GLN A 100 -12.92 11.66 8.15
C GLN A 100 -13.35 10.36 7.50
N THR A 101 -13.09 10.22 6.21
CA THR A 101 -13.23 8.95 5.50
C THR A 101 -11.86 8.32 5.35
N ILE A 102 -11.73 7.09 5.82
CA ILE A 102 -10.51 6.30 5.74
C ILE A 102 -10.74 5.05 4.91
N PHE A 103 -9.66 4.51 4.36
CA PHE A 103 -9.67 3.27 3.60
C PHE A 103 -8.84 2.23 4.36
N ILE A 104 -9.46 1.11 4.72
CA ILE A 104 -8.82 0.06 5.52
C ILE A 104 -8.06 -0.89 4.59
N VAL A 105 -6.76 -1.02 4.83
CA VAL A 105 -5.84 -1.83 4.02
C VAL A 105 -4.95 -2.71 4.90
N THR A 106 -4.19 -3.58 4.27
CA THR A 106 -3.11 -4.32 4.94
C THR A 106 -1.95 -3.38 5.26
N THR A 107 -1.08 -3.78 6.19
CA THR A 107 0.06 -2.96 6.63
C THR A 107 0.97 -2.55 5.48
N ILE A 108 1.14 -3.41 4.49
CA ILE A 108 2.00 -3.16 3.33
C ILE A 108 1.44 -2.06 2.42
N GLU A 109 0.12 -1.98 2.31
CA GLU A 109 -0.56 -0.98 1.49
C GLU A 109 -0.85 0.33 2.22
N ALA A 110 -0.54 0.41 3.53
CA ALA A 110 -0.86 1.58 4.35
C ALA A 110 -0.15 2.83 3.85
N ASP A 111 -0.93 3.89 3.71
CA ASP A 111 -0.46 5.22 3.32
C ASP A 111 -1.30 6.28 4.03
N PRO A 112 -0.88 6.71 5.23
CA PRO A 112 -1.64 7.67 6.02
C PRO A 112 -1.90 9.00 5.32
N LEU A 113 -1.01 9.42 4.42
CA LEU A 113 -1.19 10.68 3.67
C LEU A 113 -2.38 10.62 2.70
N ASN A 114 -2.72 9.42 2.22
CA ASN A 114 -3.87 9.18 1.36
C ASN A 114 -5.03 8.52 2.12
N ASN A 115 -5.06 8.64 3.45
CA ASN A 115 -6.09 8.07 4.32
C ASN A 115 -6.24 6.54 4.22
N LYS A 116 -5.17 5.85 3.85
CA LYS A 116 -5.10 4.39 3.84
C LYS A 116 -4.52 3.91 5.16
N ILE A 117 -5.37 3.34 5.99
CA ILE A 117 -5.04 2.94 7.37
C ILE A 117 -4.91 1.42 7.44
N SER A 118 -3.83 0.97 8.08
CA SER A 118 -3.60 -0.45 8.31
C SER A 118 -4.61 -1.04 9.30
N ILE A 119 -5.08 -2.26 9.04
CA ILE A 119 -5.88 -3.02 10.01
C ILE A 119 -5.13 -3.34 11.31
N GLU A 120 -3.79 -3.27 11.29
CA GLU A 120 -2.94 -3.54 12.46
C GLU A 120 -2.66 -2.30 13.30
N CYS A 121 -2.94 -1.10 12.79
CA CYS A 121 -2.79 0.12 13.59
C CYS A 121 -3.89 0.22 14.67
N PRO A 122 -3.70 1.00 15.74
CA PRO A 122 -4.69 1.08 16.83
C PRO A 122 -6.10 1.42 16.36
N LEU A 123 -6.23 2.37 15.43
CA LEU A 123 -7.54 2.75 14.87
C LEU A 123 -8.14 1.63 14.03
N GLY A 124 -7.35 1.02 13.15
CA GLY A 124 -7.81 -0.08 12.30
C GLY A 124 -8.24 -1.30 13.11
N LYS A 125 -7.47 -1.69 14.12
CA LYS A 125 -7.84 -2.79 15.03
C LYS A 125 -9.14 -2.51 15.78
N ALA A 126 -9.30 -1.29 16.28
CA ALA A 126 -10.49 -0.91 17.04
C ALA A 126 -11.75 -0.93 16.18
N LEU A 127 -11.65 -0.50 14.91
CA LEU A 127 -12.77 -0.43 13.99
C LEU A 127 -13.15 -1.78 13.37
N PHE A 128 -12.21 -2.70 13.24
CA PHE A 128 -12.41 -3.96 12.49
C PHE A 128 -13.60 -4.77 13.01
N LYS A 129 -14.46 -5.21 12.09
CA LYS A 129 -15.72 -5.96 12.35
C LYS A 129 -16.81 -5.19 13.10
N HIS A 130 -16.62 -3.93 13.40
CA HIS A 130 -17.70 -3.10 13.92
C HIS A 130 -18.63 -2.63 12.82
N ARG A 131 -19.83 -2.22 13.20
CA ARG A 131 -20.90 -1.85 12.26
C ARG A 131 -21.17 -0.36 12.25
N ILE A 132 -21.91 0.07 11.23
CA ILE A 132 -22.39 1.46 11.14
C ILE A 132 -23.21 1.79 12.40
N GLY A 133 -22.90 2.95 13.00
CA GLY A 133 -23.53 3.43 14.23
C GLY A 133 -22.81 3.05 15.50
N ASP A 134 -21.83 2.16 15.45
CA ASP A 134 -21.05 1.78 16.64
C ASP A 134 -20.17 2.92 17.12
N MET A 135 -20.12 3.08 18.45
CA MET A 135 -19.16 3.98 19.11
C MET A 135 -18.03 3.14 19.69
N ILE A 136 -16.81 3.50 19.35
CA ILE A 136 -15.61 2.69 19.63
C ILE A 136 -14.57 3.54 20.33
N GLU A 137 -14.01 3.02 21.42
CA GLU A 137 -12.86 3.60 22.09
C GLU A 137 -11.59 3.08 21.44
N VAL A 138 -10.74 4.00 20.97
CA VAL A 138 -9.45 3.70 20.35
C VAL A 138 -8.34 3.96 21.35
N ASN A 139 -7.51 2.95 21.62
CA ASN A 139 -6.33 3.07 22.47
C ASN A 139 -5.11 3.35 21.60
N SER A 140 -4.71 4.61 21.51
CA SER A 140 -3.50 5.00 20.82
C SER A 140 -2.35 5.30 21.80
N PRO A 141 -1.08 5.23 21.36
CA PRO A 141 0.06 5.62 22.19
C PRO A 141 -0.01 7.05 22.73
N GLU A 142 -0.71 7.93 22.02
CA GLU A 142 -0.90 9.34 22.39
C GLU A 142 -2.07 9.57 23.36
N GLY A 143 -2.90 8.55 23.60
CA GLY A 143 -4.05 8.62 24.47
C GLY A 143 -5.26 7.88 23.92
N LYS A 144 -6.34 7.91 24.68
CA LYS A 144 -7.61 7.28 24.31
C LYS A 144 -8.54 8.31 23.68
N TYR A 145 -9.23 7.91 22.63
CA TYR A 145 -10.27 8.72 22.01
C TYR A 145 -11.42 7.84 21.53
N THR A 146 -12.59 8.44 21.36
CA THR A 146 -13.79 7.72 20.91
C THR A 146 -14.19 8.20 19.52
N VAL A 147 -14.53 7.24 18.67
CA VAL A 147 -15.02 7.48 17.31
C VAL A 147 -16.36 6.79 17.10
N LYS A 148 -17.18 7.37 16.22
CA LYS A 148 -18.44 6.77 15.77
C LYS A 148 -18.35 6.44 14.31
N ILE A 149 -18.77 5.23 13.92
CA ILE A 149 -18.83 4.81 12.53
C ILE A 149 -20.10 5.38 11.91
N LEU A 150 -19.95 6.24 10.91
CA LEU A 150 -21.07 6.87 10.20
C LEU A 150 -21.48 6.10 8.96
N ASP A 151 -20.52 5.52 8.24
CA ASP A 151 -20.76 4.82 6.99
C ASP A 151 -19.65 3.79 6.70
N VAL A 152 -20.00 2.72 6.00
CA VAL A 152 -19.07 1.70 5.52
C VAL A 152 -19.43 1.38 4.08
N ARG A 153 -18.48 1.54 3.15
CA ARG A 153 -18.69 1.27 1.71
C ARG A 153 -17.59 0.38 1.17
N LYS A 154 -17.97 -0.58 0.33
CA LYS A 154 -16.99 -1.35 -0.45
C LYS A 154 -16.37 -0.45 -1.51
N LYS A 155 -15.08 -0.67 -1.79
CA LYS A 155 -14.45 -0.12 -2.99
C LYS A 155 -15.24 -0.63 -4.20
N LYS A 156 -15.81 0.27 -4.98
CA LYS A 156 -16.36 -0.11 -6.28
C LYS A 156 -15.18 -0.57 -7.14
N ASN A 157 -15.20 -1.82 -7.55
CA ASN A 157 -14.34 -2.23 -8.64
C ASN A 157 -14.72 -1.34 -9.83
N LEU A 158 -13.82 -0.47 -10.21
CA LEU A 158 -13.84 0.15 -11.51
C LEU A 158 -13.49 -0.95 -12.52
N GLU A 159 -14.38 -1.92 -12.66
CA GLU A 159 -14.40 -2.69 -13.89
C GLU A 159 -14.69 -1.69 -14.98
N CYS A 160 -13.68 -1.48 -15.83
CA CYS A 160 -13.88 -0.77 -17.08
C CYS A 160 -15.04 -1.46 -17.80
N LYS A 161 -16.23 -0.90 -17.68
CA LYS A 161 -17.28 -1.20 -18.63
C LYS A 161 -16.86 -0.54 -19.93
N ILE A 162 -16.32 -1.37 -20.78
CA ILE A 162 -16.16 -1.04 -22.18
C ILE A 162 -17.56 -0.91 -22.77
#